data_428f6cd802df0c34c43be52f42c1bd1b
#
_entry.id   428f6cd802df0c34c43be52f42c1bd1b
#
_cell.length_a   1.000
_cell.length_b   1.000
_cell.length_c   1.000
_cell.angle_alpha   90.00
_cell.angle_beta   90.00
_cell.angle_gamma   90.00
#
_symmetry.space_group_name_H-M   'P 1'
#
loop_
_entity.id
_entity.type
_entity.pdbx_description
1 polymer ?
#
loop_
_entity_poly.entity_id
_entity_poly.type
_entity_poly.pdbx_seq_one_letter_code
_entity_poly.pdbx_strand_id
1 'polypeptide(L)'
;MNMQQAKTACLNTSIVAAGNLSSRILVGLDAKATWEELIHGSILEGPTDGLRGKSVVIATVDQFRAAAALIELDGIARRIVLYPPDLSLEHLPYVAKTAEAEVLVTDRTETAAVNHGAGRVAFCGRNVVPIKADRTPDYASAIETEWILLTSGTTGPPKLAVHTLASLAGPAWHTDPASASLVWSTFYDMRRYGGLHIFLHAALTGTSLVVSSALESTADFLARAAAHGVTNISGTPSHWRRALMSPFADRIDPEYIRMSGEIVDQAILNQVQSQYPHARVAHTFASTEAGVGFNVNDGLMGFPAEILTSNPLIDMEVKDGTLRIRSTRTAVRYLGEGSPVLKDAEGFVDTGDTLELRSGRYYFTGRRDGTINVGGYKVHPEEVEAVINRHPVVAMSLVKAKKNPITGALVVADVVLKNSQIDRSLDPLQRDILRFCRGELAPHMVPTSINIVPMLAVGESGKLVRRA
;
A
#
# COMPACT_ATOMS: atom_id res chain seq x y z
N MET A 1 26.87 13.22 -6.36
CA MET A 1 26.65 13.57 -4.95
C MET A 1 27.33 12.52 -4.09
N ASN A 2 28.25 12.92 -3.22
CA ASN A 2 29.10 11.99 -2.46
C ASN A 2 28.23 11.18 -1.48
N MET A 3 28.43 9.89 -1.30
CA MET A 3 27.72 9.01 -0.36
C MET A 3 27.70 9.53 1.10
N GLN A 4 28.59 10.43 1.48
CA GLN A 4 28.62 11.07 2.79
C GLN A 4 27.59 12.19 2.98
N GLN A 5 27.11 12.84 1.90
CA GLN A 5 26.03 13.85 1.97
C GLN A 5 24.61 13.23 2.02
N ALA A 6 24.46 11.96 1.62
CA ALA A 6 23.15 11.26 1.70
C ALA A 6 22.79 10.84 3.15
N LYS A 7 23.72 10.86 4.09
CA LYS A 7 23.51 10.43 5.48
C LYS A 7 22.77 11.44 6.36
N THR A 8 22.64 12.68 5.95
CA THR A 8 22.01 13.76 6.74
C THR A 8 20.78 14.38 6.06
N ALA A 9 20.34 13.88 4.91
CA ALA A 9 19.16 14.39 4.25
C ALA A 9 17.90 13.92 4.98
N CYS A 10 17.07 14.85 5.46
CA CYS A 10 15.73 14.59 5.93
C CYS A 10 14.70 14.90 4.82
N LEU A 11 13.45 14.52 5.04
CA LEU A 11 12.37 14.70 4.07
C LEU A 11 12.18 16.17 3.69
N ASN A 12 12.20 17.08 4.67
CA ASN A 12 12.07 18.52 4.44
C ASN A 12 13.15 19.04 3.46
N THR A 13 14.43 18.77 3.73
CA THR A 13 15.52 19.22 2.86
C THR A 13 15.47 18.55 1.47
N SER A 14 14.98 17.33 1.39
CA SER A 14 14.82 16.59 0.14
C SER A 14 13.69 17.15 -0.73
N ILE A 15 12.59 17.58 -0.12
CA ILE A 15 11.48 18.27 -0.81
C ILE A 15 11.98 19.63 -1.35
N VAL A 16 12.74 20.39 -0.56
CA VAL A 16 13.35 21.65 -1.03
C VAL A 16 14.21 21.42 -2.26
N ALA A 17 15.03 20.35 -2.25
CA ALA A 17 15.90 20.01 -3.38
C ALA A 17 15.13 19.58 -4.64
N ALA A 18 13.90 19.05 -4.51
CA ALA A 18 13.05 18.68 -5.64
C ALA A 18 12.51 19.90 -6.42
N GLY A 19 12.37 21.05 -5.76
CA GLY A 19 11.88 22.29 -6.38
C GLY A 19 10.36 22.33 -6.58
N ASN A 20 9.89 23.32 -7.34
CA ASN A 20 8.46 23.54 -7.65
C ASN A 20 7.54 23.72 -6.41
N LEU A 21 8.08 24.22 -5.31
CA LEU A 21 7.44 24.21 -3.99
C LEU A 21 6.11 24.95 -3.93
N SER A 22 6.05 26.16 -4.52
CA SER A 22 4.88 27.06 -4.47
C SER A 22 3.79 26.70 -5.49
N SER A 23 4.13 25.90 -6.52
CA SER A 23 3.22 25.58 -7.62
C SER A 23 2.62 24.16 -7.52
N ARG A 24 3.13 23.32 -6.62
CA ARG A 24 2.69 21.94 -6.44
C ARG A 24 2.06 21.75 -5.07
N ILE A 25 1.02 20.94 -5.04
CA ILE A 25 0.14 20.82 -3.87
C ILE A 25 -0.02 19.37 -3.43
N LEU A 26 -0.17 19.20 -2.12
CA LEU A 26 -0.78 18.04 -1.51
C LEU A 26 -2.26 18.34 -1.24
N VAL A 27 -3.14 17.47 -1.71
CA VAL A 27 -4.61 17.61 -1.56
C VAL A 27 -5.14 16.44 -0.76
N GLY A 28 -5.75 16.73 0.40
CA GLY A 28 -6.55 15.81 1.21
C GLY A 28 -8.04 15.90 0.88
N LEU A 29 -8.90 15.39 1.78
CA LEU A 29 -10.35 15.50 1.64
C LEU A 29 -10.83 16.93 1.91
N ASP A 30 -10.42 17.53 3.04
CA ASP A 30 -10.90 18.82 3.53
C ASP A 30 -9.80 19.90 3.58
N ALA A 31 -8.58 19.54 3.21
CA ALA A 31 -7.42 20.44 3.29
C ALA A 31 -6.50 20.29 2.08
N LYS A 32 -5.81 21.35 1.75
CA LYS A 32 -4.74 21.35 0.75
C LYS A 32 -3.66 22.34 1.16
N ALA A 33 -2.42 22.06 0.76
CA ALA A 33 -1.29 22.97 0.94
C ALA A 33 -0.28 22.78 -0.20
N THR A 34 0.48 23.81 -0.52
CA THR A 34 1.68 23.72 -1.36
C THR A 34 2.80 23.00 -0.58
N TRP A 35 3.79 22.44 -1.30
CA TRP A 35 4.97 21.91 -0.63
C TRP A 35 5.71 23.01 0.16
N GLU A 36 5.68 24.26 -0.30
CA GLU A 36 6.25 25.41 0.39
C GLU A 36 5.58 25.64 1.76
N GLU A 37 4.23 25.63 1.79
CA GLU A 37 3.47 25.77 3.03
C GLU A 37 3.74 24.59 4.00
N LEU A 38 3.90 23.38 3.47
CA LEU A 38 4.18 22.20 4.29
C LEU A 38 5.58 22.22 4.92
N ILE A 39 6.61 22.69 4.20
CA ILE A 39 7.98 22.74 4.73
C ILE A 39 8.24 23.93 5.66
N HIS A 40 7.47 25.01 5.54
CA HIS A 40 7.58 26.23 6.35
C HIS A 40 6.45 26.39 7.37
N GLY A 41 5.53 25.46 7.44
CA GLY A 41 4.38 25.47 8.34
C GLY A 41 4.41 24.36 9.37
N SER A 42 3.50 24.44 10.34
CA SER A 42 3.22 23.40 11.32
C SER A 42 1.77 22.96 11.22
N ILE A 43 1.56 21.64 11.30
CA ILE A 43 0.25 21.01 11.49
C ILE A 43 0.00 20.71 12.97
N LEU A 44 1.04 20.69 13.80
CA LEU A 44 0.94 20.36 15.23
C LEU A 44 0.48 21.57 16.03
N GLU A 45 -0.49 21.33 16.92
CA GLU A 45 -0.93 22.31 17.89
C GLU A 45 0.07 22.39 19.06
N GLY A 46 0.88 23.45 19.07
CA GLY A 46 1.86 23.72 20.12
C GLY A 46 3.31 23.59 19.67
N PRO A 47 4.27 23.79 20.58
CA PRO A 47 5.68 23.82 20.25
C PRO A 47 6.24 22.42 19.96
N THR A 48 7.07 22.32 18.92
CA THR A 48 7.77 21.09 18.50
C THR A 48 9.13 20.88 19.18
N ASP A 49 9.61 21.88 19.93
CA ASP A 49 10.94 21.86 20.57
C ASP A 49 11.16 20.64 21.48
N GLY A 50 10.11 20.16 22.14
CA GLY A 50 10.16 18.96 22.99
C GLY A 50 10.08 17.62 22.23
N LEU A 51 10.09 17.61 20.89
CA LEU A 51 9.96 16.41 20.07
C LEU A 51 11.30 15.91 19.53
N ARG A 52 12.36 16.72 19.62
CA ARG A 52 13.70 16.35 19.17
C ARG A 52 14.21 15.12 19.91
N GLY A 53 14.63 14.11 19.13
CA GLY A 53 15.13 12.83 19.66
C GLY A 53 14.08 11.92 20.27
N LYS A 54 12.78 12.31 20.25
CA LYS A 54 11.69 11.49 20.76
C LYS A 54 11.26 10.42 19.75
N SER A 55 10.65 9.35 20.27
CA SER A 55 9.89 8.39 19.47
C SER A 55 8.41 8.79 19.45
N VAL A 56 7.85 8.89 18.26
CA VAL A 56 6.51 9.45 18.01
C VAL A 56 5.65 8.44 17.27
N VAL A 57 4.39 8.30 17.67
CA VAL A 57 3.36 7.58 16.91
C VAL A 57 2.45 8.61 16.23
N ILE A 58 2.34 8.57 14.90
CA ILE A 58 1.36 9.34 14.13
C ILE A 58 0.14 8.44 13.91
N ALA A 59 -0.94 8.71 14.66
CA ALA A 59 -2.20 7.98 14.62
C ALA A 59 -3.36 8.94 14.30
N THR A 60 -3.30 9.54 13.11
CA THR A 60 -4.36 10.41 12.58
C THR A 60 -5.35 9.60 11.75
N VAL A 61 -6.55 10.11 11.50
CA VAL A 61 -7.48 9.58 10.48
C VAL A 61 -7.17 10.16 9.13
N ASP A 62 -6.99 11.45 9.10
CA ASP A 62 -6.76 12.20 7.89
C ASP A 62 -5.33 11.99 7.37
N GLN A 63 -5.22 11.65 6.08
CA GLN A 63 -3.93 11.38 5.43
C GLN A 63 -3.13 12.65 5.17
N PHE A 64 -3.79 13.79 4.93
CA PHE A 64 -3.12 15.08 4.75
C PHE A 64 -2.38 15.48 6.04
N ARG A 65 -3.06 15.31 7.20
CA ARG A 65 -2.45 15.59 8.49
C ARG A 65 -1.30 14.64 8.82
N ALA A 66 -1.44 13.36 8.47
CA ALA A 66 -0.35 12.40 8.61
C ALA A 66 0.88 12.81 7.80
N ALA A 67 0.68 13.25 6.55
CA ALA A 67 1.73 13.69 5.65
C ALA A 67 2.42 14.96 6.15
N ALA A 68 1.64 15.96 6.57
CA ALA A 68 2.17 17.21 7.12
C ALA A 68 2.97 16.96 8.41
N ALA A 69 2.44 16.13 9.33
CA ALA A 69 3.16 15.77 10.56
C ALA A 69 4.46 14.99 10.26
N LEU A 70 4.44 14.11 9.25
CA LEU A 70 5.63 13.37 8.84
C LEU A 70 6.72 14.31 8.28
N ILE A 71 6.36 15.28 7.42
CA ILE A 71 7.29 16.28 6.90
C ILE A 71 7.88 17.14 8.03
N GLU A 72 7.06 17.52 9.00
CA GLU A 72 7.48 18.36 10.12
C GLU A 72 8.41 17.61 11.09
N LEU A 73 8.20 16.30 11.30
CA LEU A 73 8.89 15.53 12.32
C LEU A 73 10.11 14.76 11.82
N ASP A 74 10.23 14.49 10.53
CA ASP A 74 11.40 13.81 9.98
C ASP A 74 12.65 14.68 10.09
N GLY A 75 13.75 14.13 10.57
CA GLY A 75 14.95 14.87 10.91
C GLY A 75 14.95 15.47 12.32
N ILE A 76 13.82 15.43 13.03
CA ILE A 76 13.65 15.92 14.40
C ILE A 76 13.42 14.76 15.36
N ALA A 77 12.43 13.93 15.09
CA ALA A 77 12.15 12.73 15.87
C ALA A 77 13.17 11.63 15.56
N ARG A 78 13.62 10.89 16.57
CA ARG A 78 14.49 9.74 16.33
C ARG A 78 13.75 8.58 15.67
N ARG A 79 12.43 8.49 15.88
CA ARG A 79 11.58 7.43 15.37
C ARG A 79 10.16 7.94 15.12
N ILE A 80 9.58 7.58 13.98
CA ILE A 80 8.19 7.88 13.63
C ILE A 80 7.49 6.58 13.28
N VAL A 81 6.45 6.24 14.03
CA VAL A 81 5.56 5.12 13.73
C VAL A 81 4.35 5.63 12.95
N LEU A 82 4.13 5.12 11.76
CA LEU A 82 2.95 5.41 10.97
C LEU A 82 1.84 4.40 11.32
N TYR A 83 0.86 4.84 12.11
CA TYR A 83 -0.23 4.00 12.60
C TYR A 83 -1.45 4.15 11.67
N PRO A 84 -1.82 3.11 10.88
CA PRO A 84 -2.94 3.21 9.95
C PRO A 84 -4.28 3.24 10.70
N PRO A 85 -5.31 3.93 10.18
CA PRO A 85 -6.60 4.10 10.85
C PRO A 85 -7.42 2.81 10.92
N ASP A 86 -7.16 1.84 10.03
CA ASP A 86 -7.79 0.52 9.99
C ASP A 86 -7.23 -0.48 11.01
N LEU A 87 -6.14 -0.13 11.66
CA LEU A 87 -5.60 -0.96 12.72
C LEU A 87 -6.35 -0.66 14.03
N SER A 88 -6.84 -1.72 14.68
CA SER A 88 -7.55 -1.57 15.97
C SER A 88 -6.72 -0.81 16.99
N LEU A 89 -7.31 0.17 17.65
CA LEU A 89 -6.66 0.93 18.73
C LEU A 89 -6.21 0.06 19.92
N GLU A 90 -6.72 -1.17 20.02
CA GLU A 90 -6.25 -2.15 21.00
C GLU A 90 -4.78 -2.52 20.82
N HIS A 91 -4.24 -2.38 19.61
CA HIS A 91 -2.82 -2.61 19.33
C HIS A 91 -1.93 -1.40 19.68
N LEU A 92 -2.51 -0.21 19.89
CA LEU A 92 -1.76 1.02 20.09
C LEU A 92 -0.82 0.96 21.32
N PRO A 93 -1.23 0.42 22.50
CA PRO A 93 -0.33 0.27 23.65
C PRO A 93 0.87 -0.65 23.36
N TYR A 94 0.63 -1.76 22.65
CA TYR A 94 1.70 -2.67 22.24
C TYR A 94 2.69 -1.98 21.28
N VAL A 95 2.17 -1.28 20.27
CA VAL A 95 2.97 -0.56 19.27
C VAL A 95 3.79 0.54 19.94
N ALA A 96 3.16 1.35 20.81
CA ALA A 96 3.82 2.42 21.53
C ALA A 96 4.94 1.89 22.44
N LYS A 97 4.67 0.82 23.19
CA LYS A 97 5.67 0.17 24.05
C LYS A 97 6.84 -0.36 23.23
N THR A 98 6.57 -1.10 22.13
CA THR A 98 7.59 -1.72 21.28
C THR A 98 8.45 -0.66 20.57
N ALA A 99 7.84 0.43 20.14
CA ALA A 99 8.52 1.56 19.51
C ALA A 99 9.16 2.53 20.53
N GLU A 100 8.99 2.29 21.83
CA GLU A 100 9.41 3.21 22.91
C GLU A 100 8.85 4.63 22.69
N ALA A 101 7.59 4.70 22.29
CA ALA A 101 6.96 5.97 21.94
C ALA A 101 6.72 6.84 23.18
N GLU A 102 7.17 8.08 23.08
CA GLU A 102 7.01 9.10 24.13
C GLU A 102 5.89 10.09 23.80
N VAL A 103 5.52 10.17 22.50
CA VAL A 103 4.53 11.11 22.01
C VAL A 103 3.56 10.43 21.06
N LEU A 104 2.27 10.70 21.24
CA LEU A 104 1.20 10.35 20.31
C LEU A 104 0.77 11.60 19.56
N VAL A 105 0.86 11.61 18.24
CA VAL A 105 0.33 12.64 17.36
C VAL A 105 -0.98 12.14 16.77
N THR A 106 -2.07 12.89 16.97
CA THR A 106 -3.41 12.47 16.54
C THR A 106 -4.29 13.67 16.17
N ASP A 107 -5.33 13.42 15.40
CA ASP A 107 -6.39 14.36 15.06
C ASP A 107 -7.74 13.99 15.73
N ARG A 108 -7.72 13.04 16.67
CA ARG A 108 -8.91 12.52 17.37
C ARG A 108 -8.77 12.59 18.89
N THR A 109 -9.79 13.11 19.53
CA THR A 109 -9.93 13.08 20.99
C THR A 109 -10.10 11.65 21.51
N GLU A 110 -10.82 10.78 20.79
CA GLU A 110 -11.03 9.38 21.16
C GLU A 110 -9.72 8.60 21.20
N THR A 111 -8.82 8.83 20.25
CA THR A 111 -7.49 8.18 20.23
C THR A 111 -6.64 8.67 21.40
N ALA A 112 -6.76 9.95 21.78
CA ALA A 112 -6.07 10.51 22.93
C ALA A 112 -6.63 9.99 24.28
N ALA A 113 -7.89 9.58 24.31
CA ALA A 113 -8.57 9.11 25.52
C ALA A 113 -8.30 7.64 25.86
N VAL A 114 -7.85 6.83 24.89
CA VAL A 114 -7.50 5.42 25.17
C VAL A 114 -6.13 5.32 25.85
N ASN A 115 -5.87 4.19 26.51
CA ASN A 115 -4.53 3.90 27.02
C ASN A 115 -3.58 3.64 25.82
N HIS A 116 -2.91 4.70 25.35
CA HIS A 116 -2.02 4.66 24.18
C HIS A 116 -0.56 4.32 24.52
N GLY A 117 -0.21 4.26 25.81
CA GLY A 117 1.14 3.91 26.25
C GLY A 117 2.22 4.98 26.03
N ALA A 118 1.90 6.11 25.39
CA ALA A 118 2.79 7.25 25.21
C ALA A 118 2.62 8.27 26.36
N GLY A 119 3.70 9.00 26.68
CA GLY A 119 3.69 9.94 27.80
C GLY A 119 2.99 11.27 27.51
N ARG A 120 2.93 11.70 26.24
CA ARG A 120 2.37 12.99 25.81
C ARG A 120 1.49 12.82 24.58
N VAL A 121 0.43 13.61 24.49
CA VAL A 121 -0.39 13.74 23.27
C VAL A 121 -0.12 15.11 22.63
N ALA A 122 0.06 15.11 21.31
CA ALA A 122 0.10 16.29 20.47
C ALA A 122 -1.03 16.20 19.43
N PHE A 123 -1.82 17.25 19.30
CA PHE A 123 -2.92 17.27 18.33
C PHE A 123 -2.48 17.87 17.00
N CYS A 124 -3.03 17.34 15.91
CA CYS A 124 -2.93 17.96 14.59
C CYS A 124 -4.05 18.96 14.41
N GLY A 125 -3.70 20.18 13.98
CA GLY A 125 -4.63 21.19 13.53
C GLY A 125 -5.35 20.81 12.24
N ARG A 126 -6.37 21.59 11.88
CA ARG A 126 -7.11 21.37 10.64
C ARG A 126 -6.33 21.79 9.40
N ASN A 127 -5.53 22.84 9.50
CA ASN A 127 -4.73 23.41 8.43
C ASN A 127 -3.29 23.58 8.86
N VAL A 128 -2.39 23.62 7.90
CA VAL A 128 -1.00 24.01 8.14
C VAL A 128 -0.96 25.50 8.46
N VAL A 129 -0.29 25.85 9.55
CA VAL A 129 -0.14 27.23 10.02
C VAL A 129 1.32 27.64 9.84
N PRO A 130 1.63 28.82 9.28
CA PRO A 130 3.01 29.30 9.15
C PRO A 130 3.74 29.30 10.50
N ILE A 131 4.94 28.72 10.52
CA ILE A 131 5.79 28.74 11.71
C ILE A 131 6.47 30.12 11.80
N LYS A 132 6.50 30.73 12.99
CA LYS A 132 7.29 31.93 13.23
C LYS A 132 8.77 31.63 13.05
N ALA A 133 9.54 32.55 12.48
CA ALA A 133 10.95 32.38 12.13
C ALA A 133 11.83 31.91 13.32
N ASP A 134 11.48 32.30 14.54
CA ASP A 134 12.15 31.91 15.79
C ASP A 134 11.82 30.47 16.25
N ARG A 135 10.86 29.80 15.59
CA ARG A 135 10.41 28.42 15.89
C ARG A 135 10.65 27.45 14.74
N THR A 136 11.29 27.89 13.65
CA THR A 136 11.60 27.01 12.52
C THR A 136 12.58 25.93 12.99
N PRO A 137 12.28 24.63 12.81
CA PRO A 137 13.19 23.56 13.20
C PRO A 137 14.54 23.70 12.49
N ASP A 138 15.62 23.46 13.23
CA ASP A 138 16.97 23.42 12.65
C ASP A 138 17.19 22.07 11.95
N TYR A 139 16.88 22.03 10.65
CA TYR A 139 17.15 20.86 9.80
C TYR A 139 18.63 20.74 9.38
N ALA A 140 19.48 21.76 9.63
CA ALA A 140 20.92 21.64 9.41
C ALA A 140 21.56 20.65 10.41
N SER A 141 20.97 20.50 11.59
CA SER A 141 21.32 19.49 12.59
C SER A 141 20.35 18.30 12.59
N ALA A 142 19.75 17.95 11.44
CA ALA A 142 18.82 16.85 11.33
C ALA A 142 19.44 15.53 11.82
N ILE A 143 18.64 14.74 12.53
CA ILE A 143 18.98 13.39 12.94
C ILE A 143 18.41 12.37 11.93
N GLU A 144 19.04 11.22 11.79
CA GLU A 144 18.47 10.14 10.98
C GLU A 144 17.25 9.56 11.71
N THR A 145 16.07 9.74 11.12
CA THR A 145 14.81 9.25 11.68
C THR A 145 14.55 7.82 11.23
N GLU A 146 14.24 6.92 12.16
CA GLU A 146 13.68 5.60 11.86
C GLU A 146 12.19 5.74 11.54
N TRP A 147 11.76 5.21 10.40
CA TRP A 147 10.36 5.16 9.99
C TRP A 147 9.82 3.76 10.21
N ILE A 148 8.79 3.64 11.03
CA ILE A 148 8.22 2.35 11.40
C ILE A 148 6.91 2.15 10.68
N LEU A 149 6.86 1.09 9.86
CA LEU A 149 5.66 0.64 9.16
C LEU A 149 5.11 -0.62 9.82
N LEU A 150 3.79 -0.64 10.00
CA LEU A 150 3.10 -1.75 10.63
C LEU A 150 2.62 -2.74 9.58
N THR A 151 3.02 -4.00 9.73
CA THR A 151 2.57 -5.08 8.85
C THR A 151 1.60 -5.99 9.61
N SER A 152 0.50 -6.35 8.95
CA SER A 152 -0.48 -7.28 9.54
C SER A 152 0.09 -8.68 9.60
N GLY A 153 0.37 -9.19 10.80
CA GLY A 153 0.48 -10.63 11.01
C GLY A 153 -0.91 -11.25 10.87
N THR A 154 -1.00 -12.46 10.31
CA THR A 154 -2.28 -13.17 10.13
C THR A 154 -2.97 -13.54 11.44
N THR A 155 -2.27 -13.55 12.59
CA THR A 155 -2.76 -14.11 13.87
C THR A 155 -2.20 -13.43 15.12
N GLY A 156 -1.80 -12.17 15.10
CA GLY A 156 -1.22 -11.53 16.28
C GLY A 156 -1.05 -10.02 16.16
N PRO A 157 -0.37 -9.38 17.13
CA PRO A 157 -0.09 -7.96 17.06
C PRO A 157 0.76 -7.64 15.82
N PRO A 158 0.68 -6.41 15.29
CA PRO A 158 1.40 -6.03 14.08
C PRO A 158 2.91 -6.09 14.31
N LYS A 159 3.65 -6.50 13.25
CA LYS A 159 5.11 -6.39 13.25
C LYS A 159 5.51 -4.96 12.89
N LEU A 160 6.57 -4.48 13.49
CA LEU A 160 7.09 -3.12 13.32
C LEU A 160 8.34 -3.16 12.43
N ALA A 161 8.17 -2.95 11.13
CA ALA A 161 9.27 -2.92 10.17
C ALA A 161 9.97 -1.56 10.18
N VAL A 162 11.28 -1.54 10.41
CA VAL A 162 12.11 -0.34 10.47
C VAL A 162 12.63 0.00 9.09
N HIS A 163 12.41 1.23 8.68
CA HIS A 163 12.95 1.85 7.48
C HIS A 163 13.73 3.13 7.80
N THR A 164 14.48 3.62 6.83
CA THR A 164 15.01 4.99 6.78
C THR A 164 14.45 5.68 5.55
N LEU A 165 14.55 7.01 5.48
CA LEU A 165 14.19 7.74 4.27
C LEU A 165 14.95 7.19 3.05
N ALA A 166 16.21 6.85 3.21
CA ALA A 166 17.04 6.27 2.14
C ALA A 166 16.51 4.92 1.62
N SER A 167 16.07 4.03 2.53
CA SER A 167 15.50 2.73 2.10
C SER A 167 14.13 2.87 1.44
N LEU A 168 13.33 3.85 1.84
CA LEU A 168 12.00 4.11 1.28
C LEU A 168 12.06 4.86 -0.06
N ALA A 169 12.92 5.88 -0.17
CA ALA A 169 13.09 6.66 -1.38
C ALA A 169 13.83 5.88 -2.49
N GLY A 170 14.74 4.98 -2.14
CA GLY A 170 15.59 4.26 -3.10
C GLY A 170 16.63 5.15 -3.78
N PRO A 171 17.34 4.66 -4.81
CA PRO A 171 18.21 5.49 -5.61
C PRO A 171 17.40 6.57 -6.30
N ALA A 172 17.89 7.81 -6.20
CA ALA A 172 17.24 9.06 -6.54
C ALA A 172 16.20 8.96 -7.65
N TRP A 173 14.98 9.30 -7.32
CA TRP A 173 13.99 9.63 -8.34
C TRP A 173 14.46 10.90 -9.03
N HIS A 174 14.84 10.76 -10.29
CA HIS A 174 15.29 11.92 -11.06
C HIS A 174 14.06 12.81 -11.32
N THR A 175 14.18 14.06 -10.96
CA THR A 175 13.23 15.09 -11.39
C THR A 175 13.43 15.28 -12.89
N ASP A 176 12.50 14.76 -13.69
CA ASP A 176 12.39 15.13 -15.10
C ASP A 176 11.60 16.44 -15.16
N PRO A 177 12.10 17.50 -15.81
CA PRO A 177 11.34 18.72 -16.02
C PRO A 177 9.97 18.49 -16.69
N ALA A 178 9.84 17.45 -17.51
CA ALA A 178 8.57 17.00 -18.07
C ALA A 178 7.59 16.47 -17.02
N SER A 179 8.05 16.07 -15.84
CA SER A 179 7.20 15.59 -14.75
C SER A 179 6.45 16.74 -14.05
N ALA A 180 6.77 17.98 -14.33
CA ALA A 180 6.19 19.15 -13.68
C ALA A 180 4.66 19.28 -13.84
N SER A 181 4.05 18.69 -14.88
CA SER A 181 2.59 18.69 -15.09
C SER A 181 1.88 17.51 -14.40
N LEU A 182 2.62 16.55 -13.88
CA LEU A 182 2.03 15.32 -13.33
C LEU A 182 1.31 15.58 -12.01
N VAL A 183 0.11 15.02 -11.90
CA VAL A 183 -0.66 14.96 -10.67
C VAL A 183 -0.84 13.49 -10.30
N TRP A 184 -0.17 13.09 -9.23
CA TRP A 184 -0.28 11.75 -8.70
C TRP A 184 -1.52 11.57 -7.82
N SER A 185 -2.04 10.38 -7.78
CA SER A 185 -3.04 9.97 -6.81
C SER A 185 -2.86 8.51 -6.42
N THR A 186 -3.49 8.12 -5.32
CA THR A 186 -3.43 6.74 -4.84
C THR A 186 -4.66 6.38 -4.03
N PHE A 187 -5.15 5.15 -4.25
CA PHE A 187 -6.15 4.53 -3.39
C PHE A 187 -5.56 4.00 -2.07
N TYR A 188 -4.23 3.89 -1.97
CA TYR A 188 -3.59 3.41 -0.75
C TYR A 188 -3.55 4.47 0.33
N ASP A 189 -3.66 4.03 1.57
CA ASP A 189 -3.33 4.87 2.72
C ASP A 189 -1.82 5.14 2.79
N MET A 190 -1.43 6.40 2.97
CA MET A 190 -0.03 6.81 3.03
C MET A 190 0.72 6.31 4.27
N ARG A 191 0.03 5.81 5.29
CA ARG A 191 0.65 5.17 6.48
C ARG A 191 1.01 3.71 6.23
N ARG A 192 0.73 3.20 5.03
CA ARG A 192 1.15 1.89 4.54
C ARG A 192 2.17 2.03 3.42
N TYR A 193 3.01 1.04 3.24
CA TYR A 193 4.15 1.10 2.32
C TYR A 193 3.76 1.58 0.91
N GLY A 194 2.68 1.07 0.33
CA GLY A 194 2.27 1.45 -1.03
C GLY A 194 1.91 2.93 -1.17
N GLY A 195 1.12 3.47 -0.24
CA GLY A 195 0.75 4.89 -0.24
C GLY A 195 1.91 5.80 0.13
N LEU A 196 2.72 5.38 1.11
CA LEU A 196 3.93 6.11 1.49
C LEU A 196 4.91 6.25 0.33
N HIS A 197 5.08 5.20 -0.47
CA HIS A 197 5.93 5.22 -1.65
C HIS A 197 5.43 6.23 -2.70
N ILE A 198 4.10 6.35 -2.92
CA ILE A 198 3.54 7.35 -3.84
C ILE A 198 3.68 8.77 -3.27
N PHE A 199 3.45 8.94 -1.95
CA PHE A 199 3.68 10.21 -1.28
C PHE A 199 5.13 10.67 -1.43
N LEU A 200 6.10 9.81 -1.11
CA LEU A 200 7.53 10.12 -1.27
C LEU A 200 7.89 10.40 -2.73
N HIS A 201 7.31 9.64 -3.68
CA HIS A 201 7.53 9.92 -5.10
C HIS A 201 7.09 11.35 -5.45
N ALA A 202 5.86 11.74 -5.12
CA ALA A 202 5.37 13.08 -5.40
C ALA A 202 6.20 14.18 -4.72
N ALA A 203 6.48 14.00 -3.42
CA ALA A 203 7.24 14.96 -2.63
C ALA A 203 8.68 15.15 -3.13
N LEU A 204 9.36 14.06 -3.50
CA LEU A 204 10.78 14.07 -3.91
C LEU A 204 10.99 14.34 -5.40
N THR A 205 9.92 14.34 -6.21
CA THR A 205 9.97 14.72 -7.62
C THR A 205 9.32 16.10 -7.89
N GLY A 206 8.80 16.77 -6.86
CA GLY A 206 8.17 18.08 -6.99
C GLY A 206 6.91 18.04 -7.85
N THR A 207 6.07 17.01 -7.70
CA THR A 207 4.77 16.86 -8.38
C THR A 207 3.63 17.06 -7.39
N SER A 208 2.39 17.26 -7.87
CA SER A 208 1.21 17.34 -7.02
C SER A 208 0.74 15.93 -6.61
N LEU A 209 0.08 15.84 -5.45
CA LEU A 209 -0.49 14.59 -4.95
C LEU A 209 -1.90 14.80 -4.42
N VAL A 210 -2.83 13.96 -4.85
CA VAL A 210 -4.19 13.85 -4.32
C VAL A 210 -4.29 12.54 -3.53
N VAL A 211 -4.38 12.60 -2.20
CA VAL A 211 -4.52 11.39 -1.37
C VAL A 211 -5.99 11.01 -1.22
N SER A 212 -6.27 9.72 -1.13
CA SER A 212 -7.60 9.19 -0.82
C SER A 212 -7.98 9.44 0.64
N SER A 213 -9.24 9.16 0.99
CA SER A 213 -9.72 9.19 2.38
C SER A 213 -10.56 7.95 2.69
N ALA A 214 -10.42 7.41 3.90
CA ALA A 214 -11.30 6.36 4.39
C ALA A 214 -12.75 6.84 4.59
N LEU A 215 -12.96 8.17 4.62
CA LEU A 215 -14.26 8.81 4.82
C LEU A 215 -15.00 9.09 3.51
N GLU A 216 -14.42 8.79 2.35
CA GLU A 216 -15.04 9.01 1.04
C GLU A 216 -15.32 7.69 0.31
N SER A 217 -16.39 7.69 -0.48
CA SER A 217 -16.68 6.58 -1.39
C SER A 217 -15.70 6.53 -2.56
N THR A 218 -15.59 5.37 -3.23
CA THR A 218 -14.80 5.27 -4.47
C THR A 218 -15.28 6.27 -5.52
N ALA A 219 -16.59 6.52 -5.62
CA ALA A 219 -17.17 7.47 -6.56
C ALA A 219 -16.74 8.91 -6.26
N ASP A 220 -16.81 9.33 -4.99
CA ASP A 220 -16.41 10.67 -4.56
C ASP A 220 -14.91 10.89 -4.75
N PHE A 221 -14.09 9.88 -4.44
CA PHE A 221 -12.65 9.93 -4.69
C PHE A 221 -12.34 10.11 -6.18
N LEU A 222 -12.98 9.35 -7.07
CA LEU A 222 -12.77 9.49 -8.53
C LEU A 222 -13.22 10.87 -9.04
N ALA A 223 -14.35 11.40 -8.54
CA ALA A 223 -14.81 12.74 -8.88
C ALA A 223 -13.81 13.82 -8.44
N ARG A 224 -13.23 13.68 -7.24
CA ARG A 224 -12.21 14.59 -6.71
C ARG A 224 -10.88 14.44 -7.46
N ALA A 225 -10.46 13.24 -7.80
CA ALA A 225 -9.29 12.99 -8.64
C ALA A 225 -9.42 13.66 -10.02
N ALA A 226 -10.59 13.52 -10.65
CA ALA A 226 -10.89 14.20 -11.92
C ALA A 226 -10.85 15.74 -11.79
N ALA A 227 -11.45 16.30 -10.73
CA ALA A 227 -11.46 17.75 -10.48
C ALA A 227 -10.05 18.33 -10.28
N HIS A 228 -9.09 17.52 -9.83
CA HIS A 228 -7.69 17.92 -9.68
C HIS A 228 -6.80 17.51 -10.85
N GLY A 229 -7.35 16.98 -11.93
CA GLY A 229 -6.60 16.62 -13.13
C GLY A 229 -5.56 15.52 -12.88
N VAL A 230 -5.93 14.48 -12.12
CA VAL A 230 -5.02 13.37 -11.83
C VAL A 230 -4.61 12.66 -13.12
N THR A 231 -3.31 12.60 -13.37
CA THR A 231 -2.69 11.94 -14.53
C THR A 231 -2.14 10.56 -14.20
N ASN A 232 -1.71 10.35 -12.96
CA ASN A 232 -1.06 9.11 -12.51
C ASN A 232 -1.77 8.57 -11.27
N ILE A 233 -2.20 7.32 -11.32
CA ILE A 233 -2.96 6.75 -10.20
C ILE A 233 -2.50 5.32 -9.84
N SER A 234 -2.35 5.06 -8.54
CA SER A 234 -1.90 3.78 -8.02
C SER A 234 -2.96 3.13 -7.12
N GLY A 235 -3.12 1.82 -7.22
CA GLY A 235 -4.07 1.07 -6.41
C GLY A 235 -3.87 -0.44 -6.49
N THR A 236 -4.59 -1.21 -5.66
CA THR A 236 -4.64 -2.66 -5.79
C THR A 236 -5.55 -3.08 -6.95
N PRO A 237 -5.44 -4.31 -7.47
CA PRO A 237 -6.45 -4.90 -8.35
C PRO A 237 -7.89 -4.75 -7.82
N SER A 238 -8.09 -4.96 -6.51
CA SER A 238 -9.40 -4.79 -5.87
C SER A 238 -9.90 -3.35 -5.87
N HIS A 239 -9.01 -2.36 -5.71
CA HIS A 239 -9.36 -0.95 -5.88
C HIS A 239 -9.82 -0.67 -7.31
N TRP A 240 -9.08 -1.14 -8.29
CA TRP A 240 -9.40 -0.91 -9.70
C TRP A 240 -10.70 -1.61 -10.12
N ARG A 241 -10.99 -2.83 -9.62
CA ARG A 241 -12.29 -3.47 -9.86
C ARG A 241 -13.45 -2.62 -9.34
N ARG A 242 -13.33 -2.06 -8.12
CA ARG A 242 -14.35 -1.16 -7.57
C ARG A 242 -14.43 0.16 -8.35
N ALA A 243 -13.30 0.73 -8.77
CA ALA A 243 -13.27 1.93 -9.59
C ALA A 243 -14.00 1.72 -10.92
N LEU A 244 -13.75 0.59 -11.60
CA LEU A 244 -14.41 0.24 -12.86
C LEU A 244 -15.93 -0.06 -12.72
N MET A 245 -16.39 -0.40 -11.51
CA MET A 245 -17.82 -0.55 -11.21
C MET A 245 -18.48 0.79 -10.86
N SER A 246 -17.70 1.84 -10.63
CA SER A 246 -18.21 3.16 -10.27
C SER A 246 -18.76 3.88 -11.51
N PRO A 247 -19.89 4.61 -11.38
CA PRO A 247 -20.40 5.45 -12.46
C PRO A 247 -19.49 6.64 -12.78
N PHE A 248 -18.44 6.87 -11.97
CA PHE A 248 -17.46 7.93 -12.14
C PHE A 248 -16.14 7.44 -12.77
N ALA A 249 -16.05 6.18 -13.17
CA ALA A 249 -14.86 5.64 -13.83
C ALA A 249 -14.47 6.45 -15.08
N ASP A 250 -15.46 6.88 -15.87
CA ASP A 250 -15.26 7.66 -17.11
C ASP A 250 -14.85 9.13 -16.85
N ARG A 251 -14.83 9.58 -15.60
CA ARG A 251 -14.48 10.98 -15.27
C ARG A 251 -12.99 11.22 -15.13
N ILE A 252 -12.21 10.19 -14.88
CA ILE A 252 -10.76 10.26 -14.86
C ILE A 252 -10.19 9.83 -16.22
N ASP A 253 -9.08 10.44 -16.62
CA ASP A 253 -8.34 10.07 -17.84
C ASP A 253 -6.85 9.94 -17.49
N PRO A 254 -6.45 8.87 -16.80
CA PRO A 254 -5.09 8.69 -16.35
C PRO A 254 -4.15 8.34 -17.53
N GLU A 255 -2.98 8.97 -17.54
CA GLU A 255 -1.87 8.63 -18.44
C GLU A 255 -1.08 7.41 -17.97
N TYR A 256 -1.05 7.20 -16.63
CA TYR A 256 -0.34 6.11 -16.00
C TYR A 256 -1.15 5.46 -14.88
N ILE A 257 -1.30 4.15 -14.97
CA ILE A 257 -1.97 3.31 -13.96
C ILE A 257 -0.97 2.30 -13.43
N ARG A 258 -0.83 2.27 -12.10
CA ARG A 258 0.04 1.33 -11.42
C ARG A 258 -0.75 0.45 -10.46
N MET A 259 -0.65 -0.87 -10.61
CA MET A 259 -1.26 -1.85 -9.72
C MET A 259 -0.21 -2.54 -8.86
N SER A 260 -0.47 -2.72 -7.56
CA SER A 260 0.43 -3.41 -6.63
C SER A 260 -0.32 -3.90 -5.40
N GLY A 261 0.35 -4.73 -4.57
CA GLY A 261 -0.14 -5.14 -3.24
C GLY A 261 -1.05 -6.36 -3.24
N GLU A 262 -1.56 -6.78 -4.39
CA GLU A 262 -2.27 -8.03 -4.66
C GLU A 262 -1.76 -8.64 -5.96
N ILE A 263 -2.02 -9.93 -6.19
CA ILE A 263 -1.71 -10.58 -7.47
C ILE A 263 -2.58 -9.95 -8.57
N VAL A 264 -1.91 -9.48 -9.63
CA VAL A 264 -2.57 -8.89 -10.79
C VAL A 264 -2.87 -10.00 -11.78
N ASP A 265 -4.16 -10.31 -12.00
CA ASP A 265 -4.59 -11.27 -13.01
C ASP A 265 -4.83 -10.59 -14.37
N GLN A 266 -4.87 -11.40 -15.44
CA GLN A 266 -5.04 -10.89 -16.80
C GLN A 266 -6.40 -10.20 -17.01
N ALA A 267 -7.43 -10.62 -16.28
CA ALA A 267 -8.76 -10.04 -16.45
C ALA A 267 -8.80 -8.56 -16.05
N ILE A 268 -8.17 -8.20 -14.93
CA ILE A 268 -8.10 -6.79 -14.50
C ILE A 268 -7.21 -5.95 -15.41
N LEU A 269 -6.09 -6.49 -15.91
CA LEU A 269 -5.25 -5.80 -16.88
C LEU A 269 -6.04 -5.46 -18.15
N ASN A 270 -6.76 -6.42 -18.69
CA ASN A 270 -7.58 -6.25 -19.89
C ASN A 270 -8.72 -5.23 -19.63
N GLN A 271 -9.39 -5.30 -18.48
CA GLN A 271 -10.48 -4.38 -18.15
C GLN A 271 -10.00 -2.95 -18.01
N VAL A 272 -8.89 -2.71 -17.30
CA VAL A 272 -8.32 -1.39 -17.12
C VAL A 272 -7.81 -0.83 -18.46
N GLN A 273 -7.13 -1.64 -19.27
CA GLN A 273 -6.66 -1.21 -20.59
C GLN A 273 -7.83 -0.91 -21.55
N SER A 274 -8.93 -1.66 -21.46
CA SER A 274 -10.14 -1.40 -22.25
C SER A 274 -10.83 -0.09 -21.85
N GLN A 275 -10.87 0.21 -20.53
CA GLN A 275 -11.47 1.43 -20.01
C GLN A 275 -10.62 2.68 -20.30
N TYR A 276 -9.31 2.55 -20.20
CA TYR A 276 -8.33 3.62 -20.38
C TYR A 276 -7.31 3.25 -21.45
N PRO A 277 -7.70 3.28 -22.76
CA PRO A 277 -6.87 2.74 -23.86
C PRO A 277 -5.57 3.52 -24.05
N HIS A 278 -5.51 4.78 -23.63
CA HIS A 278 -4.32 5.63 -23.73
C HIS A 278 -3.39 5.53 -22.51
N ALA A 279 -3.87 4.94 -21.42
CA ALA A 279 -3.08 4.78 -20.21
C ALA A 279 -1.98 3.74 -20.38
N ARG A 280 -0.78 4.06 -19.93
CA ARG A 280 0.27 3.08 -19.69
C ARG A 280 -0.07 2.33 -18.40
N VAL A 281 -0.38 1.04 -18.51
CA VAL A 281 -0.73 0.18 -17.39
C VAL A 281 0.49 -0.62 -16.96
N ALA A 282 0.84 -0.53 -15.68
CA ALA A 282 1.94 -1.29 -15.06
C ALA A 282 1.47 -2.04 -13.83
N HIS A 283 2.13 -3.15 -13.54
CA HIS A 283 2.01 -3.74 -12.21
C HIS A 283 3.38 -3.91 -11.55
N THR A 284 3.40 -3.83 -10.23
CA THR A 284 4.61 -3.71 -9.43
C THR A 284 4.60 -4.73 -8.32
N PHE A 285 5.69 -5.45 -8.17
CA PHE A 285 5.94 -6.18 -6.94
C PHE A 285 6.55 -5.26 -5.89
N ALA A 286 5.91 -5.19 -4.73
CA ALA A 286 6.41 -4.47 -3.56
C ALA A 286 5.85 -5.06 -2.27
N SER A 287 6.64 -5.07 -1.21
CA SER A 287 6.19 -5.36 0.14
C SER A 287 6.83 -4.40 1.14
N THR A 288 6.26 -4.33 2.34
CA THR A 288 6.84 -3.50 3.41
C THR A 288 8.25 -3.96 3.75
N GLU A 289 8.49 -5.26 3.77
CA GLU A 289 9.77 -5.86 4.17
C GLU A 289 10.82 -5.78 3.06
N ALA A 290 10.44 -6.09 1.83
CA ALA A 290 11.37 -6.20 0.70
C ALA A 290 11.54 -4.90 -0.09
N GLY A 291 10.67 -3.92 0.14
CA GLY A 291 10.64 -2.71 -0.69
C GLY A 291 10.02 -2.95 -2.06
N VAL A 292 10.29 -2.04 -2.99
CA VAL A 292 9.91 -2.19 -4.41
C VAL A 292 10.94 -3.09 -5.10
N GLY A 293 10.48 -4.23 -5.60
CA GLY A 293 11.31 -5.17 -6.36
C GLY A 293 11.41 -4.78 -7.84
N PHE A 294 10.28 -4.83 -8.55
CA PHE A 294 10.26 -4.60 -10.01
C PHE A 294 8.90 -4.10 -10.51
N ASN A 295 8.92 -3.56 -11.73
CA ASN A 295 7.73 -3.18 -12.48
C ASN A 295 7.60 -4.05 -13.74
N VAL A 296 6.38 -4.34 -14.16
CA VAL A 296 6.02 -5.04 -15.40
C VAL A 296 5.10 -4.14 -16.20
N ASN A 297 5.46 -3.90 -17.47
CA ASN A 297 4.76 -2.94 -18.35
C ASN A 297 4.32 -3.55 -19.68
N ASP A 298 4.35 -4.87 -19.79
CA ASP A 298 4.08 -5.59 -21.05
C ASP A 298 2.61 -5.97 -21.25
N GLY A 299 1.74 -5.56 -20.32
CA GLY A 299 0.31 -5.86 -20.36
C GLY A 299 -0.07 -7.29 -19.99
N LEU A 300 0.88 -8.11 -19.55
CA LEU A 300 0.68 -9.52 -19.21
C LEU A 300 0.80 -9.76 -17.71
N MET A 301 -0.02 -10.65 -17.17
CA MET A 301 0.09 -11.10 -15.77
C MET A 301 1.42 -11.85 -15.53
N GLY A 302 1.87 -11.90 -14.29
CA GLY A 302 3.18 -12.45 -13.93
C GLY A 302 4.33 -11.56 -14.44
N PHE A 303 5.54 -12.08 -14.52
CA PHE A 303 6.70 -11.30 -14.98
C PHE A 303 7.71 -12.17 -15.74
N PRO A 304 8.38 -11.64 -16.78
CA PRO A 304 9.44 -12.33 -17.50
C PRO A 304 10.57 -12.79 -16.57
N ALA A 305 11.12 -13.98 -16.77
CA ALA A 305 12.14 -14.54 -15.88
C ALA A 305 13.43 -13.69 -15.84
N GLU A 306 13.75 -13.00 -16.93
CA GLU A 306 14.90 -12.08 -17.01
C GLU A 306 14.81 -10.89 -16.05
N ILE A 307 13.64 -10.56 -15.53
CA ILE A 307 13.48 -9.49 -14.51
C ILE A 307 14.29 -9.80 -13.25
N LEU A 308 14.46 -11.07 -12.89
CA LEU A 308 15.26 -11.45 -11.72
C LEU A 308 16.71 -10.96 -11.79
N THR A 309 17.25 -10.76 -12.99
CA THR A 309 18.65 -10.38 -13.23
C THR A 309 18.80 -9.02 -13.92
N SER A 310 17.68 -8.34 -14.26
CA SER A 310 17.70 -7.12 -15.07
C SER A 310 18.14 -5.86 -14.32
N ASN A 311 18.00 -5.84 -12.99
CA ASN A 311 18.33 -4.65 -12.19
C ASN A 311 19.58 -4.90 -11.31
N PRO A 312 20.73 -4.27 -11.62
CA PRO A 312 21.95 -4.48 -10.86
C PRO A 312 21.92 -3.95 -9.41
N LEU A 313 20.88 -3.19 -9.06
CA LEU A 313 20.71 -2.61 -7.71
C LEU A 313 19.83 -3.48 -6.80
N ILE A 314 19.23 -4.54 -7.36
CA ILE A 314 18.28 -5.41 -6.63
C ILE A 314 18.61 -6.86 -7.01
N ASP A 315 19.16 -7.59 -6.06
CA ASP A 315 19.35 -9.03 -6.23
C ASP A 315 18.04 -9.75 -5.94
N MET A 316 17.61 -10.58 -6.88
CA MET A 316 16.39 -11.38 -6.76
C MET A 316 16.67 -12.82 -7.12
N GLU A 317 16.11 -13.74 -6.35
CA GLU A 317 16.16 -15.18 -6.63
C GLU A 317 14.85 -15.86 -6.25
N VAL A 318 14.61 -17.02 -6.85
CA VAL A 318 13.55 -17.93 -6.42
C VAL A 318 14.20 -19.11 -5.70
N LYS A 319 13.94 -19.25 -4.41
CA LYS A 319 14.46 -20.34 -3.59
C LYS A 319 13.32 -20.98 -2.81
N ASP A 320 13.27 -22.31 -2.84
CA ASP A 320 12.18 -23.10 -2.23
C ASP A 320 10.77 -22.66 -2.69
N GLY A 321 10.68 -22.23 -3.97
CA GLY A 321 9.44 -21.77 -4.60
C GLY A 321 8.99 -20.37 -4.17
N THR A 322 9.76 -19.62 -3.39
CA THR A 322 9.42 -18.25 -2.97
C THR A 322 10.40 -17.22 -3.53
N LEU A 323 9.89 -16.00 -3.77
CA LEU A 323 10.70 -14.86 -4.17
C LEU A 323 11.50 -14.36 -2.97
N ARG A 324 12.80 -14.15 -3.17
CA ARG A 324 13.71 -13.55 -2.20
C ARG A 324 14.36 -12.31 -2.81
N ILE A 325 14.48 -11.25 -2.02
CA ILE A 325 15.00 -9.95 -2.46
C ILE A 325 16.06 -9.44 -1.50
N ARG A 326 17.16 -8.98 -2.08
CA ARG A 326 18.23 -8.26 -1.38
C ARG A 326 18.46 -6.93 -2.08
N SER A 327 18.30 -5.82 -1.37
CA SER A 327 18.57 -4.47 -1.88
C SER A 327 18.72 -3.48 -0.74
N THR A 328 19.14 -2.26 -1.07
CA THR A 328 19.14 -1.13 -0.13
C THR A 328 17.73 -0.62 0.23
N ARG A 329 16.70 -1.07 -0.49
CA ARG A 329 15.30 -0.69 -0.28
C ARG A 329 14.57 -1.58 0.73
N THR A 330 15.19 -2.69 1.14
CA THR A 330 14.59 -3.58 2.15
C THR A 330 14.56 -2.92 3.51
N ALA A 331 13.56 -3.24 4.32
CA ALA A 331 13.53 -2.83 5.72
C ALA A 331 14.83 -3.25 6.43
N VAL A 332 15.22 -2.47 7.41
CA VAL A 332 16.47 -2.70 8.15
C VAL A 332 16.34 -3.91 9.08
N ARG A 333 15.25 -3.93 9.86
CA ARG A 333 14.93 -4.97 10.85
C ARG A 333 13.47 -4.87 11.28
N TYR A 334 13.01 -5.82 12.07
CA TYR A 334 11.82 -5.63 12.91
C TYR A 334 12.20 -5.08 14.29
N LEU A 335 11.32 -4.30 14.91
CA LEU A 335 11.42 -3.90 16.32
C LEU A 335 10.73 -4.92 17.23
N GLY A 336 11.20 -4.96 18.48
CA GLY A 336 10.64 -5.75 19.57
C GLY A 336 11.48 -6.99 19.88
N GLU A 337 11.52 -7.34 21.17
CA GLU A 337 12.16 -8.58 21.63
C GLU A 337 11.43 -9.80 21.06
N GLY A 338 12.19 -10.81 20.61
CA GLY A 338 11.63 -12.01 20.00
C GLY A 338 11.04 -11.81 18.60
N SER A 339 11.22 -10.64 17.99
CA SER A 339 10.82 -10.43 16.59
C SER A 339 11.57 -11.39 15.66
N PRO A 340 10.91 -11.91 14.60
CA PRO A 340 11.57 -12.80 13.67
C PRO A 340 12.73 -12.09 12.96
N VAL A 341 13.74 -12.87 12.56
CA VAL A 341 14.82 -12.37 11.72
C VAL A 341 14.24 -11.97 10.36
N LEU A 342 14.51 -10.73 9.94
CA LEU A 342 14.00 -10.21 8.68
C LEU A 342 14.82 -10.67 7.47
N LYS A 343 16.14 -10.66 7.62
CA LYS A 343 17.13 -11.00 6.58
C LYS A 343 17.87 -12.25 6.98
N ASP A 344 18.08 -13.14 6.04
CA ASP A 344 18.94 -14.29 6.27
C ASP A 344 20.44 -13.94 6.32
N ALA A 345 21.31 -14.95 6.45
CA ALA A 345 22.76 -14.77 6.54
C ALA A 345 23.37 -14.14 5.27
N GLU A 346 22.70 -14.26 4.12
CA GLU A 346 23.10 -13.69 2.82
C GLU A 346 22.50 -12.29 2.59
N GLY A 347 21.66 -11.81 3.51
CA GLY A 347 21.01 -10.49 3.47
C GLY A 347 19.72 -10.45 2.67
N PHE A 348 19.18 -11.60 2.23
CA PHE A 348 17.92 -11.67 1.54
C PHE A 348 16.72 -11.63 2.50
N VAL A 349 15.67 -10.95 2.06
CA VAL A 349 14.33 -11.01 2.64
C VAL A 349 13.53 -12.06 1.87
N ASP A 350 13.06 -13.11 2.55
CA ASP A 350 12.07 -14.03 1.98
C ASP A 350 10.69 -13.36 2.01
N THR A 351 10.10 -13.11 0.86
CA THR A 351 8.81 -12.43 0.75
C THR A 351 7.64 -13.32 1.18
N GLY A 352 7.82 -14.64 1.16
CA GLY A 352 6.77 -15.64 1.36
C GLY A 352 5.78 -15.75 0.21
N ASP A 353 5.98 -14.98 -0.87
CA ASP A 353 5.15 -15.05 -2.08
C ASP A 353 5.66 -16.19 -2.97
N THR A 354 4.78 -17.14 -3.29
CA THR A 354 5.11 -18.35 -4.06
C THR A 354 5.02 -18.10 -5.55
N LEU A 355 5.96 -18.70 -6.30
CA LEU A 355 6.12 -18.52 -7.72
C LEU A 355 6.15 -19.85 -8.48
N GLU A 356 5.59 -19.84 -9.67
CA GLU A 356 5.69 -20.92 -10.64
C GLU A 356 6.25 -20.41 -11.97
N LEU A 357 7.25 -21.10 -12.53
CA LEU A 357 7.82 -20.78 -13.83
C LEU A 357 7.07 -21.56 -14.94
N ARG A 358 6.50 -20.83 -15.89
CA ARG A 358 5.82 -21.39 -17.07
C ARG A 358 6.31 -20.64 -18.31
N SER A 359 6.87 -21.36 -19.28
CA SER A 359 7.30 -20.81 -20.59
C SER A 359 8.14 -19.52 -20.49
N GLY A 360 9.12 -19.48 -19.58
CA GLY A 360 10.02 -18.33 -19.41
C GLY A 360 9.42 -17.15 -18.63
N ARG A 361 8.25 -17.34 -18.00
CA ARG A 361 7.57 -16.31 -17.22
C ARG A 361 7.19 -16.84 -15.83
N TYR A 362 7.45 -16.07 -14.80
CA TYR A 362 7.02 -16.37 -13.43
C TYR A 362 5.62 -15.85 -13.16
N TYR A 363 4.84 -16.65 -12.47
CA TYR A 363 3.49 -16.31 -11.98
C TYR A 363 3.44 -16.44 -10.49
N PHE A 364 2.91 -15.42 -9.82
CA PHE A 364 2.58 -15.52 -8.41
C PHE A 364 1.38 -16.46 -8.25
N THR A 365 1.53 -17.48 -7.41
CA THR A 365 0.44 -18.43 -7.11
C THR A 365 -0.28 -18.06 -5.80
N GLY A 366 0.38 -17.37 -4.89
CA GLY A 366 -0.19 -16.91 -3.63
C GLY A 366 0.90 -16.75 -2.56
N ARG A 367 0.48 -16.80 -1.30
CA ARG A 367 1.41 -16.79 -0.17
C ARG A 367 1.57 -18.19 0.40
N ARG A 368 2.78 -18.52 0.87
CA ARG A 368 3.09 -19.82 1.48
C ARG A 368 2.20 -20.12 2.69
N ASP A 369 1.87 -19.10 3.48
CA ASP A 369 1.03 -19.18 4.68
C ASP A 369 -0.47 -19.00 4.41
N GLY A 370 -0.85 -18.69 3.14
CA GLY A 370 -2.23 -18.44 2.72
C GLY A 370 -2.94 -19.64 2.06
N THR A 371 -2.28 -20.81 1.98
CA THR A 371 -2.83 -21.96 1.26
C THR A 371 -3.98 -22.65 2.00
N ILE A 372 -4.98 -23.11 1.23
CA ILE A 372 -6.08 -23.96 1.72
C ILE A 372 -5.66 -25.44 1.55
N ASN A 373 -5.68 -26.22 2.62
CA ASN A 373 -5.37 -27.66 2.56
C ASN A 373 -6.66 -28.46 2.33
N VAL A 374 -6.82 -29.01 1.13
CA VAL A 374 -7.98 -29.82 0.72
C VAL A 374 -7.54 -31.28 0.55
N GLY A 375 -7.74 -32.09 1.57
CA GLY A 375 -7.40 -33.52 1.51
C GLY A 375 -5.91 -33.79 1.24
N GLY A 376 -5.01 -32.93 1.73
CA GLY A 376 -3.56 -33.01 1.51
C GLY A 376 -3.04 -32.19 0.31
N TYR A 377 -3.93 -31.69 -0.55
CA TYR A 377 -3.55 -30.80 -1.65
C TYR A 377 -3.54 -29.34 -1.17
N LYS A 378 -2.49 -28.60 -1.51
CA LYS A 378 -2.40 -27.16 -1.25
C LYS A 378 -3.05 -26.38 -2.39
N VAL A 379 -4.06 -25.60 -2.06
CA VAL A 379 -4.78 -24.72 -3.00
C VAL A 379 -4.47 -23.27 -2.65
N HIS A 380 -3.99 -22.52 -3.62
CA HIS A 380 -3.84 -21.07 -3.49
C HIS A 380 -5.15 -20.39 -3.86
N PRO A 381 -5.79 -19.66 -2.93
CA PRO A 381 -7.05 -18.96 -3.20
C PRO A 381 -6.99 -18.06 -4.44
N GLU A 382 -5.87 -17.38 -4.62
CA GLU A 382 -5.62 -16.43 -5.69
C GLU A 382 -5.65 -17.08 -7.09
N GLU A 383 -5.18 -18.32 -7.22
CA GLU A 383 -5.26 -19.07 -8.48
C GLU A 383 -6.71 -19.38 -8.86
N VAL A 384 -7.52 -19.75 -7.88
CA VAL A 384 -8.95 -20.02 -8.10
C VAL A 384 -9.69 -18.72 -8.43
N GLU A 385 -9.38 -17.62 -7.73
CA GLU A 385 -9.94 -16.29 -8.00
C GLU A 385 -9.59 -15.81 -9.41
N ALA A 386 -8.36 -16.00 -9.86
CA ALA A 386 -7.92 -15.63 -11.19
C ALA A 386 -8.76 -16.32 -12.28
N VAL A 387 -9.14 -17.58 -12.06
CA VAL A 387 -10.04 -18.31 -12.98
C VAL A 387 -11.46 -17.77 -12.90
N ILE A 388 -12.04 -17.62 -11.68
CA ILE A 388 -13.40 -17.11 -11.50
C ILE A 388 -13.54 -15.71 -12.12
N ASN A 389 -12.56 -14.85 -11.94
CA ASN A 389 -12.56 -13.47 -12.44
C ASN A 389 -12.52 -13.38 -13.98
N ARG A 390 -12.15 -14.45 -14.70
CA ARG A 390 -12.26 -14.51 -16.18
C ARG A 390 -13.68 -14.73 -16.67
N HIS A 391 -14.58 -15.18 -15.79
CA HIS A 391 -15.95 -15.43 -16.21
C HIS A 391 -16.66 -14.12 -16.58
N PRO A 392 -17.39 -14.03 -17.72
CA PRO A 392 -17.90 -12.78 -18.27
C PRO A 392 -18.81 -11.98 -17.32
N VAL A 393 -19.59 -12.66 -16.47
CA VAL A 393 -20.54 -12.02 -15.54
C VAL A 393 -19.92 -11.62 -14.21
N VAL A 394 -18.69 -12.03 -13.91
CA VAL A 394 -18.02 -11.78 -12.63
C VAL A 394 -17.29 -10.45 -12.66
N ALA A 395 -17.53 -9.62 -11.66
CA ALA A 395 -16.78 -8.40 -11.41
C ALA A 395 -15.57 -8.67 -10.51
N MET A 396 -15.77 -9.43 -9.42
CA MET A 396 -14.71 -9.82 -8.50
C MET A 396 -15.11 -11.05 -7.69
N SER A 397 -14.13 -11.79 -7.19
CA SER A 397 -14.34 -12.97 -6.35
C SER A 397 -13.40 -13.00 -5.15
N LEU A 398 -13.81 -13.73 -4.11
CA LEU A 398 -13.02 -14.00 -2.91
C LEU A 398 -13.16 -15.47 -2.57
N VAL A 399 -12.05 -16.19 -2.60
CA VAL A 399 -11.98 -17.62 -2.28
C VAL A 399 -11.59 -17.80 -0.81
N LYS A 400 -12.29 -18.69 -0.12
CA LYS A 400 -12.13 -18.96 1.30
C LYS A 400 -12.06 -20.45 1.58
N ALA A 401 -11.43 -20.79 2.70
CA ALA A 401 -11.51 -22.13 3.28
C ALA A 401 -12.79 -22.27 4.09
N LYS A 402 -13.57 -23.34 3.86
CA LYS A 402 -14.66 -23.78 4.74
C LYS A 402 -14.22 -25.07 5.44
N LYS A 403 -14.22 -25.09 6.78
CA LYS A 403 -13.84 -26.27 7.54
C LYS A 403 -14.66 -27.50 7.14
N ASN A 404 -14.00 -28.62 6.96
CA ASN A 404 -14.60 -29.90 6.62
C ASN A 404 -13.93 -31.03 7.43
N PRO A 405 -14.69 -31.90 8.13
CA PRO A 405 -14.12 -32.92 8.99
C PRO A 405 -13.41 -34.05 8.24
N ILE A 406 -13.66 -34.23 6.93
CA ILE A 406 -13.07 -35.29 6.11
C ILE A 406 -11.81 -34.83 5.41
N THR A 407 -11.88 -33.68 4.74
CA THR A 407 -10.77 -33.14 3.91
C THR A 407 -9.98 -32.02 4.60
N GLY A 408 -10.31 -31.69 5.86
CA GLY A 408 -9.76 -30.53 6.58
C GLY A 408 -10.40 -29.23 6.14
N ALA A 409 -10.42 -28.95 4.85
CA ALA A 409 -11.10 -27.79 4.28
C ALA A 409 -11.73 -28.08 2.90
N LEU A 410 -12.68 -27.25 2.52
CA LEU A 410 -13.26 -27.13 1.18
C LEU A 410 -13.01 -25.73 0.64
N VAL A 411 -12.85 -25.63 -0.65
CA VAL A 411 -12.82 -24.33 -1.35
C VAL A 411 -14.24 -23.81 -1.53
N VAL A 412 -14.51 -22.58 -1.13
CA VAL A 412 -15.77 -21.85 -1.39
C VAL A 412 -15.45 -20.47 -1.91
N ALA A 413 -16.34 -19.87 -2.70
CA ALA A 413 -16.11 -18.55 -3.25
C ALA A 413 -17.33 -17.64 -3.04
N ASP A 414 -17.07 -16.40 -2.61
CA ASP A 414 -18.01 -15.29 -2.70
C ASP A 414 -17.74 -14.52 -3.99
N VAL A 415 -18.78 -14.18 -4.74
CA VAL A 415 -18.68 -13.57 -6.07
C VAL A 415 -19.56 -12.35 -6.16
N VAL A 416 -19.02 -11.24 -6.63
CA VAL A 416 -19.76 -10.04 -7.02
C VAL A 416 -19.95 -10.06 -8.53
N LEU A 417 -21.20 -9.86 -8.97
CA LEU A 417 -21.55 -9.79 -10.38
C LEU A 417 -21.37 -8.37 -10.93
N LYS A 418 -21.15 -8.25 -12.23
CA LYS A 418 -21.25 -6.96 -12.94
C LYS A 418 -22.67 -6.41 -12.85
N ASN A 419 -22.83 -5.11 -12.74
CA ASN A 419 -24.11 -4.43 -12.51
C ASN A 419 -25.24 -4.86 -13.49
N SER A 420 -24.89 -5.16 -14.74
CA SER A 420 -25.83 -5.62 -15.77
C SER A 420 -26.44 -7.00 -15.53
N GLN A 421 -25.99 -7.73 -14.50
CA GLN A 421 -26.40 -9.11 -14.23
C GLN A 421 -27.24 -9.30 -12.95
N ILE A 422 -27.49 -8.21 -12.20
CA ILE A 422 -28.16 -8.26 -10.88
C ILE A 422 -29.60 -8.74 -10.98
N ASP A 423 -30.30 -8.48 -12.10
CA ASP A 423 -31.70 -8.84 -12.30
C ASP A 423 -31.93 -10.30 -12.76
N ARG A 424 -30.87 -11.10 -12.89
CA ARG A 424 -30.97 -12.49 -13.33
C ARG A 424 -31.19 -13.44 -12.14
N SER A 425 -31.84 -14.56 -12.38
CA SER A 425 -31.92 -15.65 -11.40
C SER A 425 -30.49 -16.09 -10.99
N LEU A 426 -30.24 -16.18 -9.68
CA LEU A 426 -28.91 -16.44 -9.12
C LEU A 426 -28.46 -17.92 -9.30
N ASP A 427 -29.40 -18.88 -9.16
CA ASP A 427 -29.08 -20.30 -9.24
C ASP A 427 -28.49 -20.77 -10.58
N PRO A 428 -29.00 -20.33 -11.75
CA PRO A 428 -28.37 -20.62 -13.03
C PRO A 428 -26.96 -20.02 -13.15
N LEU A 429 -26.75 -18.80 -12.65
CA LEU A 429 -25.45 -18.12 -12.71
C LEU A 429 -24.41 -18.83 -11.84
N GLN A 430 -24.77 -19.24 -10.62
CA GLN A 430 -23.87 -20.03 -9.75
C GLN A 430 -23.43 -21.32 -10.44
N ARG A 431 -24.38 -22.05 -11.06
CA ARG A 431 -24.08 -23.30 -11.81
C ARG A 431 -23.22 -23.06 -13.03
N ASP A 432 -23.40 -21.95 -13.72
CA ASP A 432 -22.59 -21.57 -14.88
C ASP A 432 -21.15 -21.27 -14.50
N ILE A 433 -20.94 -20.45 -13.45
CA ILE A 433 -19.62 -20.16 -12.90
C ILE A 433 -18.93 -21.46 -12.43
N LEU A 434 -19.63 -22.34 -11.72
CA LEU A 434 -19.08 -23.63 -11.30
C LEU A 434 -18.71 -24.53 -12.48
N ARG A 435 -19.51 -24.54 -13.53
CA ARG A 435 -19.21 -25.29 -14.77
C ARG A 435 -17.94 -24.75 -15.42
N PHE A 436 -17.80 -23.42 -15.49
CA PHE A 436 -16.60 -22.76 -16.01
C PHE A 436 -15.37 -23.17 -15.19
N CYS A 437 -15.44 -23.11 -13.85
CA CYS A 437 -14.36 -23.53 -12.97
C CYS A 437 -13.96 -25.00 -13.17
N ARG A 438 -14.92 -25.91 -13.38
CA ARG A 438 -14.62 -27.33 -13.65
C ARG A 438 -13.90 -27.58 -14.96
N GLY A 439 -14.05 -26.70 -15.94
CA GLY A 439 -13.33 -26.78 -17.21
C GLY A 439 -11.89 -26.29 -17.15
N GLU A 440 -11.57 -25.47 -16.14
CA GLU A 440 -10.32 -24.72 -16.06
C GLU A 440 -9.42 -25.12 -14.88
N LEU A 441 -9.99 -25.69 -13.82
CA LEU A 441 -9.31 -25.99 -12.57
C LEU A 441 -9.20 -27.50 -12.31
N ALA A 442 -8.14 -27.90 -11.61
CA ALA A 442 -8.04 -29.26 -11.09
C ALA A 442 -9.18 -29.56 -10.09
N PRO A 443 -9.66 -30.80 -9.98
CA PRO A 443 -10.86 -31.13 -9.18
C PRO A 443 -10.83 -30.64 -7.72
N HIS A 444 -9.68 -30.70 -7.06
CA HIS A 444 -9.50 -30.26 -5.67
C HIS A 444 -9.51 -28.72 -5.51
N MET A 445 -9.31 -27.97 -6.58
CA MET A 445 -9.34 -26.50 -6.62
C MET A 445 -10.73 -25.94 -6.92
N VAL A 446 -11.62 -26.74 -7.51
CA VAL A 446 -12.97 -26.29 -7.87
C VAL A 446 -13.77 -25.92 -6.63
N PRO A 447 -14.34 -24.70 -6.55
CA PRO A 447 -15.20 -24.34 -5.43
C PRO A 447 -16.37 -25.30 -5.28
N THR A 448 -16.65 -25.73 -4.05
CA THR A 448 -17.82 -26.58 -3.74
C THR A 448 -19.11 -25.77 -3.75
N SER A 449 -19.03 -24.46 -3.52
CA SER A 449 -20.15 -23.52 -3.63
C SER A 449 -19.67 -22.14 -4.08
N ILE A 450 -20.54 -21.47 -4.83
CA ILE A 450 -20.44 -20.05 -5.19
C ILE A 450 -21.55 -19.32 -4.45
N ASN A 451 -21.20 -18.30 -3.68
CA ASN A 451 -22.18 -17.41 -3.05
C ASN A 451 -22.16 -16.07 -3.82
N ILE A 452 -23.29 -15.67 -4.36
CA ILE A 452 -23.38 -14.35 -5.00
C ILE A 452 -23.68 -13.33 -3.90
N VAL A 453 -22.83 -12.34 -3.77
CA VAL A 453 -22.89 -11.29 -2.76
C VAL A 453 -22.92 -9.91 -3.41
N PRO A 454 -23.56 -8.92 -2.80
CA PRO A 454 -23.60 -7.57 -3.37
C PRO A 454 -22.23 -6.88 -3.32
N MET A 455 -21.41 -7.25 -2.35
CA MET A 455 -20.11 -6.62 -2.12
C MET A 455 -19.18 -7.59 -1.36
N LEU A 456 -17.88 -7.53 -1.64
CA LEU A 456 -16.85 -8.20 -0.86
C LEU A 456 -16.28 -7.26 0.20
N ALA A 457 -15.95 -7.82 1.37
CA ALA A 457 -15.24 -7.09 2.39
C ALA A 457 -13.80 -6.82 1.92
N VAL A 458 -13.49 -5.55 1.77
CA VAL A 458 -12.13 -5.07 1.48
C VAL A 458 -11.66 -4.29 2.69
N GLY A 459 -10.48 -4.62 3.20
CA GLY A 459 -9.86 -3.85 4.27
C GLY A 459 -9.48 -2.45 3.78
N GLU A 460 -9.25 -1.55 4.69
CA GLU A 460 -8.81 -0.17 4.36
C GLU A 460 -7.43 -0.14 3.68
N SER A 461 -6.65 -1.23 3.81
CA SER A 461 -5.44 -1.46 3.02
C SER A 461 -5.73 -1.70 1.52
N GLY A 462 -6.99 -1.75 1.13
CA GLY A 462 -7.44 -2.03 -0.23
C GLY A 462 -7.34 -3.48 -0.65
N LYS A 463 -7.01 -4.39 0.27
CA LYS A 463 -6.92 -5.83 0.02
C LYS A 463 -8.19 -6.54 0.46
N LEU A 464 -8.52 -7.62 -0.23
CA LEU A 464 -9.62 -8.51 0.15
C LEU A 464 -9.38 -9.13 1.54
N VAL A 465 -10.42 -9.11 2.39
CA VAL A 465 -10.36 -9.66 3.74
C VAL A 465 -10.79 -11.13 3.72
N ARG A 466 -9.81 -12.03 3.85
CA ARG A 466 -10.03 -13.49 3.91
C ARG A 466 -10.25 -13.98 5.35
N ARG A 467 -11.22 -13.42 6.08
CA ARG A 467 -11.57 -13.99 7.40
C ARG A 467 -12.44 -15.22 7.21
N ALA A 468 -12.07 -16.32 7.92
CA ALA A 468 -12.87 -17.55 8.01
C ALA A 468 -14.12 -17.30 8.85
#